data_8c4ea2b717f0f8641b490baa7ab3f5d9
#
_entry.id   8c4ea2b717f0f8641b490baa7ab3f5d9
#
_cell.length_a   1.000
_cell.length_b   1.000
_cell.length_c   1.000
_cell.angle_alpha   90.00
_cell.angle_beta   90.00
_cell.angle_gamma   90.00
#
_symmetry.space_group_name_H-M   'P 1'
#
loop_
_entity.id
_entity.type
_entity.pdbx_description
1 polymer ?
#
loop_
_entity_poly.entity_id
_entity_poly.type
_entity_poly.pdbx_seq_one_letter_code
_entity_poly.pdbx_strand_id
1 'polypeptide(L)'
;MKKPAIKHLKGAFSMILSVVFIVAISAMALNTLTLTSTATARTNHLYLYSQAKLIAISATQNAIAQIQRNNFNQSCPDKFSLFYPNSSDYILKSEVIIISYIGGKMPPACNQNIWQEISSTTQNIDAAIMHTTVATNPNLAITPIKISKITTQKP
;
A
#
# COMPACT_ATOMS: atom_id res chain seq x y z
N MET A 1 -53.88 -56.03 29.24
CA MET A 1 -52.43 -55.94 28.94
C MET A 1 -52.07 -54.54 28.38
N LYS A 2 -51.39 -53.73 29.17
CA LYS A 2 -51.09 -52.34 28.84
C LYS A 2 -49.78 -52.27 28.02
N LYS A 3 -49.82 -51.76 26.81
CA LYS A 3 -48.59 -51.30 26.06
C LYS A 3 -48.79 -49.78 25.80
N PRO A 4 -48.23 -48.92 26.64
CA PRO A 4 -48.12 -47.54 26.21
C PRO A 4 -46.76 -46.86 26.52
N ALA A 5 -45.61 -47.55 26.59
CA ALA A 5 -44.35 -46.89 27.00
C ALA A 5 -43.42 -46.49 25.84
N ILE A 6 -43.63 -47.01 24.64
CA ILE A 6 -42.61 -46.84 23.52
C ILE A 6 -42.85 -45.56 22.72
N LYS A 7 -44.04 -44.95 22.71
CA LYS A 7 -44.32 -43.74 21.92
C LYS A 7 -43.63 -42.46 22.47
N HIS A 8 -43.47 -42.35 23.78
CA HIS A 8 -42.86 -41.17 24.42
C HIS A 8 -41.31 -41.13 24.25
N LEU A 9 -40.66 -42.29 24.18
CA LEU A 9 -39.21 -42.37 23.97
C LEU A 9 -38.80 -41.90 22.56
N LYS A 10 -39.61 -42.15 21.55
CA LYS A 10 -39.32 -41.70 20.17
C LYS A 10 -39.37 -40.17 20.02
N GLY A 11 -40.26 -39.49 20.73
CA GLY A 11 -40.37 -38.03 20.72
C GLY A 11 -39.16 -37.34 21.41
N ALA A 12 -38.75 -37.87 22.57
CA ALA A 12 -37.65 -37.35 23.33
C ALA A 12 -36.29 -37.48 22.56
N PHE A 13 -36.08 -38.61 21.90
CA PHE A 13 -34.87 -38.82 21.08
C PHE A 13 -34.82 -37.88 19.87
N SER A 14 -35.96 -37.64 19.21
CA SER A 14 -36.05 -36.68 18.10
C SER A 14 -35.70 -35.26 18.53
N MET A 15 -36.14 -34.86 19.72
CA MET A 15 -35.87 -33.51 20.25
C MET A 15 -34.39 -33.31 20.60
N ILE A 16 -33.75 -34.30 21.19
CA ILE A 16 -32.29 -34.26 21.47
C ILE A 16 -31.50 -34.20 20.18
N LEU A 17 -31.89 -35.02 19.18
CA LEU A 17 -31.21 -35.03 17.89
C LEU A 17 -31.31 -33.67 17.18
N SER A 18 -32.48 -33.01 17.22
CA SER A 18 -32.66 -31.68 16.62
C SER A 18 -31.77 -30.60 17.27
N VAL A 19 -31.62 -30.65 18.60
CA VAL A 19 -30.72 -29.72 19.31
C VAL A 19 -29.28 -29.94 18.94
N VAL A 20 -28.82 -31.18 18.83
CA VAL A 20 -27.47 -31.52 18.40
C VAL A 20 -27.20 -31.00 16.98
N PHE A 21 -28.15 -31.18 16.06
CA PHE A 21 -28.02 -30.63 14.69
C PHE A 21 -27.94 -29.11 14.66
N ILE A 22 -28.75 -28.41 15.44
CA ILE A 22 -28.71 -26.93 15.51
C ILE A 22 -27.37 -26.47 16.05
N VAL A 23 -26.84 -27.08 17.09
CA VAL A 23 -25.53 -26.75 17.65
C VAL A 23 -24.42 -27.02 16.63
N ALA A 24 -24.47 -28.17 15.94
CA ALA A 24 -23.45 -28.50 14.91
C ALA A 24 -23.48 -27.51 13.74
N ILE A 25 -24.66 -27.14 13.22
CA ILE A 25 -24.81 -26.16 12.16
C ILE A 25 -24.33 -24.77 12.61
N SER A 26 -24.65 -24.37 13.84
CA SER A 26 -24.20 -23.08 14.40
C SER A 26 -22.68 -23.01 14.54
N ALA A 27 -22.06 -24.10 14.99
CA ALA A 27 -20.58 -24.16 15.07
C ALA A 27 -19.90 -24.07 13.69
N MET A 28 -20.47 -24.72 12.67
CA MET A 28 -19.98 -24.62 11.30
C MET A 28 -20.17 -23.19 10.74
N ALA A 29 -21.30 -22.54 11.01
CA ALA A 29 -21.55 -21.16 10.57
C ALA A 29 -20.57 -20.16 11.17
N LEU A 30 -20.21 -20.28 12.45
CA LEU A 30 -19.20 -19.43 13.08
C LEU A 30 -17.83 -19.60 12.46
N ASN A 31 -17.42 -20.82 12.16
CA ASN A 31 -16.13 -21.09 11.50
C ASN A 31 -16.07 -20.51 10.09
N THR A 32 -17.13 -20.58 9.30
CA THR A 32 -17.18 -19.98 7.95
C THR A 32 -17.11 -18.46 8.02
N LEU A 33 -17.73 -17.83 9.01
CA LEU A 33 -17.71 -16.38 9.20
C LEU A 33 -16.28 -15.87 9.49
N THR A 34 -15.55 -16.54 10.36
CA THR A 34 -14.14 -16.19 10.67
C THR A 34 -13.23 -16.37 9.48
N LEU A 35 -13.39 -17.45 8.71
CA LEU A 35 -12.62 -17.69 7.49
C LEU A 35 -12.88 -16.62 6.42
N THR A 36 -14.14 -16.23 6.24
CA THR A 36 -14.53 -15.19 5.26
C THR A 36 -13.97 -13.83 5.66
N SER A 37 -14.03 -13.48 6.95
CA SER A 37 -13.46 -12.22 7.45
C SER A 37 -11.95 -12.13 7.21
N THR A 38 -11.21 -13.20 7.51
CA THR A 38 -9.75 -13.23 7.28
C THR A 38 -9.39 -13.21 5.79
N ALA A 39 -10.16 -13.89 4.94
CA ALA A 39 -9.96 -13.88 3.50
C ALA A 39 -10.20 -12.48 2.92
N THR A 40 -11.26 -11.79 3.34
CA THR A 40 -11.55 -10.42 2.91
C THR A 40 -10.44 -9.44 3.34
N ALA A 41 -9.96 -9.55 4.57
CA ALA A 41 -8.87 -8.71 5.05
C ALA A 41 -7.58 -8.91 4.23
N ARG A 42 -7.24 -10.16 3.89
CA ARG A 42 -6.08 -10.48 3.02
C ARG A 42 -6.25 -9.93 1.61
N THR A 43 -7.43 -10.07 1.02
CA THR A 43 -7.71 -9.55 -0.33
C THR A 43 -7.60 -8.02 -0.36
N ASN A 44 -8.14 -7.32 0.62
CA ASN A 44 -8.02 -5.88 0.74
C ASN A 44 -6.57 -5.43 0.91
N HIS A 45 -5.79 -6.16 1.73
CA HIS A 45 -4.36 -5.88 1.88
C HIS A 45 -3.59 -6.05 0.58
N LEU A 46 -3.81 -7.13 -0.16
CA LEU A 46 -3.17 -7.37 -1.47
C LEU A 46 -3.56 -6.31 -2.50
N TYR A 47 -4.83 -5.92 -2.50
CA TYR A 47 -5.33 -4.86 -3.38
C TYR A 47 -4.65 -3.52 -3.10
N LEU A 48 -4.63 -3.08 -1.84
CA LEU A 48 -3.95 -1.84 -1.43
C LEU A 48 -2.45 -1.90 -1.70
N TYR A 49 -1.81 -3.06 -1.48
CA TYR A 49 -0.39 -3.25 -1.78
C TYR A 49 -0.09 -3.11 -3.28
N SER A 50 -0.91 -3.70 -4.13
CA SER A 50 -0.76 -3.56 -5.59
C SER A 50 -0.96 -2.13 -6.05
N GLN A 51 -1.97 -1.43 -5.52
CA GLN A 51 -2.17 0.00 -5.78
C GLN A 51 -0.99 0.85 -5.31
N ALA A 52 -0.48 0.61 -4.10
CA ALA A 52 0.66 1.34 -3.58
C ALA A 52 1.91 1.14 -4.46
N LYS A 53 2.12 -0.05 -5.00
CA LYS A 53 3.20 -0.35 -5.94
C LYS A 53 3.06 0.43 -7.26
N LEU A 54 1.86 0.51 -7.81
CA LEU A 54 1.59 1.31 -9.02
C LEU A 54 1.79 2.81 -8.77
N ILE A 55 1.33 3.31 -7.63
CA ILE A 55 1.52 4.70 -7.24
C ILE A 55 3.00 5.02 -7.03
N ALA A 56 3.80 4.10 -6.47
CA ALA A 56 5.24 4.29 -6.34
C ALA A 56 5.92 4.48 -7.70
N ILE A 57 5.55 3.68 -8.69
CA ILE A 57 6.07 3.80 -10.07
C ILE A 57 5.62 5.14 -10.68
N SER A 58 4.34 5.45 -10.58
CA SER A 58 3.77 6.71 -11.12
C SER A 58 4.41 7.94 -10.48
N ALA A 59 4.62 7.94 -9.17
CA ALA A 59 5.26 9.04 -8.45
C ALA A 59 6.72 9.23 -8.88
N THR A 60 7.46 8.13 -9.08
CA THR A 60 8.83 8.18 -9.58
C THR A 60 8.87 8.77 -11.00
N GLN A 61 7.98 8.34 -11.89
CA GLN A 61 7.89 8.89 -13.26
C GLN A 61 7.49 10.36 -13.26
N ASN A 62 6.54 10.75 -12.41
CA ASN A 62 6.15 12.14 -12.26
C ASN A 62 7.31 13.01 -11.75
N ALA A 63 8.09 12.51 -10.78
CA ALA A 63 9.28 13.19 -10.28
C ALA A 63 10.31 13.40 -11.41
N ILE A 64 10.58 12.38 -12.24
CA ILE A 64 11.46 12.48 -13.40
C ILE A 64 10.96 13.55 -14.38
N ALA A 65 9.66 13.54 -14.71
CA ALA A 65 9.08 14.53 -15.62
C ALA A 65 9.18 15.97 -15.07
N GLN A 66 9.06 16.14 -13.75
CA GLN A 66 9.26 17.44 -13.11
C GLN A 66 10.73 17.86 -13.10
N ILE A 67 11.66 16.93 -12.87
CA ILE A 67 13.11 17.18 -12.95
C ILE A 67 13.48 17.63 -14.37
N GLN A 68 12.99 16.96 -15.40
CA GLN A 68 13.27 17.33 -16.82
C GLN A 68 12.76 18.72 -17.20
N ARG A 69 11.66 19.17 -16.57
CA ARG A 69 11.06 20.51 -16.84
C ARG A 69 11.67 21.60 -15.96
N ASN A 70 12.44 21.23 -14.96
CA ASN A 70 12.97 22.18 -13.99
C ASN A 70 14.16 22.98 -14.54
N ASN A 71 14.20 24.26 -14.19
CA ASN A 71 15.36 25.10 -14.45
C ASN A 71 16.28 25.10 -13.23
N PHE A 72 17.34 24.28 -13.29
CA PHE A 72 18.31 24.11 -12.20
C PHE A 72 19.14 25.37 -11.89
N ASN A 73 19.09 26.39 -12.71
CA ASN A 73 19.68 27.69 -12.38
C ASN A 73 18.84 28.47 -11.36
N GLN A 74 17.55 28.14 -11.23
CA GLN A 74 16.60 28.86 -10.36
C GLN A 74 16.20 28.02 -9.14
N SER A 75 16.05 26.71 -9.29
CA SER A 75 15.61 25.83 -8.20
C SER A 75 16.21 24.46 -8.33
N CYS A 76 16.52 23.82 -7.19
CA CYS A 76 16.99 22.45 -7.11
C CYS A 76 15.97 21.65 -6.29
N PRO A 77 15.00 20.97 -6.92
CA PRO A 77 13.97 20.27 -6.21
C PRO A 77 14.56 19.03 -5.53
N ASP A 78 14.21 18.84 -4.25
CA ASP A 78 14.67 17.73 -3.42
C ASP A 78 13.54 16.77 -3.05
N LYS A 79 12.28 17.22 -3.22
CA LYS A 79 11.12 16.47 -2.76
C LYS A 79 9.91 16.67 -3.67
N PHE A 80 9.24 15.54 -3.97
CA PHE A 80 7.98 15.51 -4.71
C PHE A 80 6.95 14.71 -3.93
N SER A 81 5.69 15.16 -3.94
CA SER A 81 4.58 14.48 -3.27
C SER A 81 3.45 14.22 -4.24
N LEU A 82 2.88 13.02 -4.19
CA LEU A 82 1.70 12.63 -4.93
C LEU A 82 0.67 12.04 -3.98
N PHE A 83 -0.58 12.48 -4.09
CA PHE A 83 -1.70 12.03 -3.27
C PHE A 83 -2.71 11.30 -4.14
N TYR A 84 -3.27 10.21 -3.65
CA TYR A 84 -4.29 9.45 -4.33
C TYR A 84 -5.49 9.17 -3.41
N PRO A 85 -6.74 9.48 -3.82
CA PRO A 85 -7.14 10.10 -5.09
C PRO A 85 -6.88 11.61 -5.19
N ASN A 86 -6.86 12.35 -4.08
CA ASN A 86 -6.63 13.78 -4.04
C ASN A 86 -5.90 14.18 -2.75
N SER A 87 -5.53 15.45 -2.60
CA SER A 87 -4.75 15.92 -1.44
C SER A 87 -5.56 16.07 -0.16
N SER A 88 -6.90 16.26 -0.25
CA SER A 88 -7.77 16.43 0.93
C SER A 88 -8.16 15.10 1.56
N ASP A 89 -8.50 14.08 0.73
CA ASP A 89 -8.99 12.78 1.18
C ASP A 89 -8.15 11.64 0.58
N TYR A 90 -6.84 11.69 0.84
CA TYR A 90 -5.95 10.67 0.28
C TYR A 90 -6.04 9.34 1.05
N ILE A 91 -6.08 8.25 0.30
CA ILE A 91 -5.93 6.88 0.81
C ILE A 91 -4.45 6.50 0.83
N LEU A 92 -3.71 6.92 -0.21
CA LEU A 92 -2.29 6.67 -0.37
C LEU A 92 -1.56 7.99 -0.64
N LYS A 93 -0.46 8.20 0.10
CA LYS A 93 0.48 9.30 -0.12
C LYS A 93 1.80 8.72 -0.60
N SER A 94 2.30 9.23 -1.71
CA SER A 94 3.65 8.98 -2.17
C SER A 94 4.52 10.19 -1.96
N GLU A 95 5.73 9.94 -1.51
CA GLU A 95 6.78 10.93 -1.30
C GLU A 95 8.06 10.45 -1.97
N VAL A 96 8.58 11.24 -2.90
CA VAL A 96 9.84 10.98 -3.59
C VAL A 96 10.85 12.01 -3.12
N ILE A 97 11.89 11.54 -2.45
CA ILE A 97 12.99 12.36 -1.97
C ILE A 97 14.20 12.11 -2.86
N ILE A 98 14.80 13.16 -3.37
CA ILE A 98 16.04 13.06 -4.12
C ILE A 98 17.20 12.93 -3.14
N ILE A 99 17.88 11.81 -3.21
CA ILE A 99 19.08 11.56 -2.39
C ILE A 99 20.27 12.30 -3.00
N SER A 100 20.44 12.18 -4.32
CA SER A 100 21.51 12.84 -5.03
C SER A 100 21.20 12.95 -6.51
N TYR A 101 21.56 14.08 -7.10
CA TYR A 101 21.74 14.26 -8.53
C TYR A 101 23.20 13.95 -8.87
N ILE A 102 23.40 13.29 -9.99
CA ILE A 102 24.71 12.95 -10.52
C ILE A 102 24.80 13.57 -11.90
N GLY A 103 25.83 14.37 -12.15
CA GLY A 103 25.94 15.04 -13.43
C GLY A 103 27.20 15.84 -13.59
N GLY A 104 27.16 16.78 -14.52
CA GLY A 104 28.26 17.71 -14.81
C GLY A 104 28.38 18.80 -13.74
N LYS A 105 28.81 19.99 -14.15
CA LYS A 105 29.03 21.13 -13.25
C LYS A 105 27.78 21.43 -12.43
N MET A 106 27.96 21.60 -11.12
CA MET A 106 26.88 21.88 -10.19
C MET A 106 26.16 23.19 -10.56
N PRO A 107 24.82 23.17 -10.70
CA PRO A 107 24.03 24.37 -10.92
C PRO A 107 24.03 25.29 -9.69
N PRO A 108 23.88 26.61 -9.86
CA PRO A 108 23.98 27.56 -8.76
C PRO A 108 22.87 27.41 -7.68
N ALA A 109 21.70 26.88 -8.05
CA ALA A 109 20.60 26.66 -7.12
C ALA A 109 20.72 25.35 -6.33
N CYS A 110 21.64 24.45 -6.68
CA CYS A 110 21.88 23.21 -5.97
C CYS A 110 22.99 23.36 -4.92
N ASN A 111 23.01 22.43 -3.96
CA ASN A 111 24.07 22.35 -2.95
C ASN A 111 24.82 21.02 -3.05
N GLN A 112 26.01 20.97 -2.45
CA GLN A 112 26.89 19.79 -2.48
C GLN A 112 26.29 18.55 -1.80
N ASN A 113 25.28 18.70 -0.95
CA ASN A 113 24.64 17.57 -0.29
C ASN A 113 23.76 16.77 -1.22
N ILE A 114 23.23 17.43 -2.28
CA ILE A 114 22.27 16.83 -3.22
C ILE A 114 22.91 16.64 -4.59
N TRP A 115 24.05 17.30 -4.88
CA TRP A 115 24.70 17.24 -6.19
C TRP A 115 26.06 16.57 -6.11
N GLN A 116 26.28 15.57 -6.96
CA GLN A 116 27.57 14.91 -7.17
C GLN A 116 28.08 15.21 -8.58
N GLU A 117 29.16 15.95 -8.63
CA GLU A 117 29.80 16.33 -9.89
C GLU A 117 30.71 15.21 -10.39
N ILE A 118 30.48 14.75 -11.62
CA ILE A 118 31.34 13.76 -12.31
C ILE A 118 32.25 14.44 -13.31
N SER A 119 31.80 15.56 -13.93
CA SER A 119 32.52 16.26 -14.97
C SER A 119 32.28 17.76 -14.84
N SER A 120 33.33 18.54 -14.95
CA SER A 120 33.25 20.00 -14.81
C SER A 120 32.92 20.76 -16.10
N THR A 121 32.67 20.06 -17.21
CA THR A 121 32.57 20.68 -18.54
C THR A 121 31.17 21.09 -18.97
N THR A 122 30.15 20.40 -18.52
CA THR A 122 28.74 20.67 -18.91
C THR A 122 27.82 20.67 -17.73
N GLN A 123 26.78 21.50 -17.78
CA GLN A 123 25.68 21.45 -16.80
C GLN A 123 24.59 20.50 -17.32
N ASN A 124 24.71 19.23 -17.05
CA ASN A 124 23.72 18.21 -17.38
C ASN A 124 23.50 17.28 -16.19
N ILE A 125 22.33 16.69 -16.11
CA ILE A 125 22.01 15.62 -15.16
C ILE A 125 22.11 14.30 -15.90
N ASP A 126 23.02 13.45 -15.44
CA ASP A 126 23.18 12.11 -16.00
C ASP A 126 22.33 11.08 -15.29
N ALA A 127 22.12 11.25 -13.97
CA ALA A 127 21.28 10.39 -13.17
C ALA A 127 20.75 11.12 -11.92
N ALA A 128 19.63 10.62 -11.39
CA ALA A 128 19.10 11.02 -10.09
C ALA A 128 18.84 9.76 -9.25
N ILE A 129 19.35 9.76 -8.03
CA ILE A 129 19.08 8.72 -7.03
C ILE A 129 17.89 9.20 -6.22
N MET A 130 16.80 8.43 -6.26
CA MET A 130 15.53 8.78 -5.64
C MET A 130 15.08 7.73 -4.64
N HIS A 131 14.60 8.19 -3.48
CA HIS A 131 13.95 7.37 -2.48
C HIS A 131 12.44 7.61 -2.53
N THR A 132 11.70 6.66 -3.04
CA THR A 132 10.24 6.71 -3.13
C THR A 132 9.63 5.95 -1.96
N THR A 133 8.79 6.62 -1.18
CA THR A 133 8.02 6.02 -0.10
C THR A 133 6.54 6.21 -0.38
N VAL A 134 5.76 5.13 -0.29
CA VAL A 134 4.29 5.18 -0.36
C VAL A 134 3.72 4.64 0.93
N ALA A 135 2.81 5.37 1.53
CA ALA A 135 2.14 4.98 2.76
C ALA A 135 0.63 5.22 2.66
N THR A 136 -0.13 4.36 3.32
CA THR A 136 -1.58 4.56 3.52
C THR A 136 -1.83 5.65 4.55
N ASN A 137 -2.96 6.33 4.42
CA ASN A 137 -3.43 7.27 5.44
C ASN A 137 -3.77 6.49 6.72
N PRO A 138 -3.13 6.78 7.86
CA PRO A 138 -3.36 6.04 9.10
C PRO A 138 -4.79 6.18 9.65
N ASN A 139 -5.50 7.25 9.27
CA ASN A 139 -6.87 7.50 9.74
C ASN A 139 -7.94 6.75 8.94
N LEU A 140 -7.62 6.28 7.73
CA LEU A 140 -8.57 5.64 6.82
C LEU A 140 -8.29 4.15 6.60
N ALA A 141 -7.06 3.71 6.79
CA ALA A 141 -6.66 2.34 6.49
C ALA A 141 -6.75 1.45 7.72
N ILE A 142 -7.56 0.40 7.64
CA ILE A 142 -7.64 -0.67 8.66
C ILE A 142 -6.31 -1.44 8.75
N THR A 143 -5.61 -1.58 7.62
CA THR A 143 -4.29 -2.21 7.54
C THR A 143 -3.29 -1.23 6.94
N PRO A 144 -2.35 -0.67 7.73
CA PRO A 144 -1.37 0.26 7.22
C PRO A 144 -0.37 -0.46 6.30
N ILE A 145 -0.14 0.13 5.13
CA ILE A 145 0.87 -0.33 4.18
C ILE A 145 1.91 0.78 4.02
N LYS A 146 3.18 0.38 4.05
CA LYS A 146 4.29 1.26 3.71
C LYS A 146 5.24 0.53 2.77
N ILE A 147 5.47 1.11 1.61
CA ILE A 147 6.44 0.63 0.61
C ILE A 147 7.54 1.67 0.49
N SER A 148 8.77 1.22 0.46
CA SER A 148 9.94 2.07 0.27
C SER A 148 10.85 1.45 -0.78
N LYS A 149 11.32 2.26 -1.72
CA LYS A 149 12.19 1.83 -2.82
C LYS A 149 13.19 2.93 -3.16
N ILE A 150 14.46 2.56 -3.31
CA ILE A 150 15.49 3.43 -3.86
C ILE A 150 15.70 3.04 -5.32
N THR A 151 15.73 4.03 -6.19
CA THR A 151 15.97 3.84 -7.63
C THR A 151 16.92 4.91 -8.15
N THR A 152 17.77 4.50 -9.08
CA THR A 152 18.57 5.43 -9.89
C THR A 152 17.93 5.53 -11.26
N GLN A 153 17.62 6.73 -11.68
CA GLN A 153 16.97 7.01 -12.95
C GLN A 153 17.74 8.07 -13.73
N LYS A 154 17.69 7.93 -15.04
CA LYS A 154 18.17 8.98 -15.95
C LYS A 154 16.99 9.90 -16.27
N PRO A 155 17.03 11.17 -15.88
CA PRO A 155 15.99 12.16 -16.22
C PRO A 155 15.94 12.47 -17.70
#